data_1b3849c5403bd87da3069271b6f0acb8
#
_entry.id   1b3849c5403bd87da3069271b6f0acb8
#
_cell.length_a   1.000
_cell.length_b   1.000
_cell.length_c   1.000
_cell.angle_alpha   90.00
_cell.angle_beta   90.00
_cell.angle_gamma   90.00
#
_symmetry.space_group_name_H-M   'P 1'
#
loop_
_entity.id
_entity.type
_entity.pdbx_description
1 polymer ?
#
loop_
_entity_poly.entity_id
_entity_poly.type
_entity_poly.pdbx_seq_one_letter_code
_entity_poly.pdbx_strand_id
1 'polypeptide(L)'
;MIDLFQKVNFKSHAGLDLTWKIEMDALTPKEWECIAHMIMELSRPFKRVIGIPRGGTFLGKLLDKHSTGKPTDPICIVDDVLTTGESMNDYKIKNEWRDPTEYIGWVVFARGPVPIWVDALFRMPYREPDGQVMTLMGIKKDHWS
;
A
#
# COMPACT_ATOMS: atom_id res chain seq x y z
N MET A 1 -12.25 16.14 -15.21
CA MET A 1 -11.38 15.90 -14.03
C MET A 1 -11.87 14.68 -13.30
N ILE A 2 -10.96 13.80 -12.91
CA ILE A 2 -11.29 12.58 -12.15
C ILE A 2 -11.10 12.88 -10.67
N ASP A 3 -12.09 12.56 -9.86
CA ASP A 3 -11.98 12.73 -8.42
C ASP A 3 -11.19 11.59 -7.78
N LEU A 4 -10.35 11.92 -6.82
CA LEU A 4 -9.54 10.93 -6.09
C LEU A 4 -10.42 10.02 -5.23
N PHE A 5 -11.37 10.59 -4.51
CA PHE A 5 -12.31 9.83 -3.67
C PHE A 5 -13.67 9.80 -4.35
N GLN A 6 -14.22 8.60 -4.55
CA GLN A 6 -15.49 8.42 -5.27
C GLN A 6 -16.43 7.54 -4.47
N LYS A 7 -17.71 7.95 -4.39
CA LYS A 7 -18.77 7.09 -3.86
C LYS A 7 -19.12 6.06 -4.93
N VAL A 8 -19.10 4.81 -4.55
CA VAL A 8 -19.36 3.69 -5.46
C VAL A 8 -20.05 2.57 -4.69
N ASN A 9 -20.42 1.53 -5.42
CA ASN A 9 -20.93 0.30 -4.85
C ASN A 9 -20.31 -0.84 -5.62
N PHE A 10 -19.24 -1.42 -5.09
CA PHE A 10 -18.48 -2.47 -5.78
C PHE A 10 -17.85 -3.45 -4.78
N LYS A 11 -17.44 -4.62 -5.28
CA LYS A 11 -16.67 -5.59 -4.50
C LYS A 11 -15.19 -5.46 -4.80
N SER A 12 -14.38 -5.49 -3.75
CA SER A 12 -12.92 -5.55 -3.89
C SER A 12 -12.49 -6.94 -4.38
N HIS A 13 -11.20 -7.10 -4.71
CA HIS A 13 -10.63 -8.41 -5.06
C HIS A 13 -10.84 -9.46 -3.97
N ALA A 14 -10.89 -9.05 -2.71
CA ALA A 14 -11.14 -9.91 -1.57
C ALA A 14 -12.64 -10.19 -1.33
N GLY A 15 -13.52 -9.69 -2.20
CA GLY A 15 -14.98 -9.90 -2.09
C GLY A 15 -15.67 -8.98 -1.11
N LEU A 16 -15.02 -7.94 -0.61
CA LEU A 16 -15.63 -6.98 0.30
C LEU A 16 -16.51 -5.99 -0.45
N ASP A 17 -17.71 -5.72 0.09
CA ASP A 17 -18.59 -4.66 -0.43
C ASP A 17 -18.04 -3.31 0.01
N LEU A 18 -17.77 -2.44 -0.96
CA LEU A 18 -17.21 -1.12 -0.72
C LEU A 18 -18.16 -0.06 -1.24
N THR A 19 -18.33 1.00 -0.48
CA THR A 19 -19.22 2.11 -0.82
C THR A 19 -18.46 3.35 -1.33
N TRP A 20 -17.14 3.29 -1.30
CA TRP A 20 -16.28 4.33 -1.84
C TRP A 20 -14.95 3.73 -2.30
N LYS A 21 -14.29 4.41 -3.19
CA LYS A 21 -12.97 3.99 -3.69
C LYS A 21 -12.03 5.18 -3.77
N ILE A 22 -10.74 4.86 -3.83
CA ILE A 22 -9.68 5.81 -4.11
C ILE A 22 -9.27 5.59 -5.57
N GLU A 23 -9.47 6.60 -6.41
CA GLU A 23 -9.13 6.52 -7.84
C GLU A 23 -7.72 7.05 -8.04
N MET A 24 -6.75 6.15 -8.03
CA MET A 24 -5.33 6.54 -8.10
C MET A 24 -4.95 7.15 -9.44
N ASP A 25 -5.74 6.90 -10.50
CA ASP A 25 -5.52 7.54 -11.81
C ASP A 25 -5.81 9.05 -11.79
N ALA A 26 -6.45 9.54 -10.72
CA ALA A 26 -6.66 10.97 -10.53
C ALA A 26 -5.37 11.73 -10.18
N LEU A 27 -4.35 11.02 -9.72
CA LEU A 27 -3.07 11.64 -9.35
C LEU A 27 -2.27 12.00 -10.61
N THR A 28 -1.72 13.21 -10.60
CA THR A 28 -0.85 13.67 -11.68
C THR A 28 0.53 13.03 -11.57
N PRO A 29 1.33 13.02 -12.65
CA PRO A 29 2.72 12.55 -12.56
C PRO A 29 3.54 13.28 -11.49
N LYS A 30 3.33 14.58 -11.30
CA LYS A 30 4.03 15.34 -10.24
C LYS A 30 3.62 14.90 -8.86
N GLU A 31 2.35 14.58 -8.66
CA GLU A 31 1.87 14.06 -7.37
C GLU A 31 2.46 12.68 -7.09
N TRP A 32 2.55 11.83 -8.10
CA TRP A 32 3.21 10.52 -7.98
C TRP A 32 4.69 10.66 -7.61
N GLU A 33 5.39 11.59 -8.24
CA GLU A 33 6.79 11.88 -7.91
C GLU A 33 6.94 12.35 -6.46
N CYS A 34 6.01 13.20 -6.01
CA CYS A 34 5.98 13.65 -4.62
C CYS A 34 5.74 12.49 -3.64
N ILE A 35 4.81 11.60 -3.98
CA ILE A 35 4.53 10.39 -3.19
C ILE A 35 5.78 9.51 -3.09
N ALA A 36 6.47 9.28 -4.21
CA ALA A 36 7.71 8.52 -4.20
C ALA A 36 8.77 9.18 -3.33
N HIS A 37 8.88 10.51 -3.38
CA HIS A 37 9.79 11.27 -2.53
C HIS A 37 9.46 11.10 -1.04
N MET A 38 8.17 11.18 -0.68
CA MET A 38 7.73 10.96 0.70
C MET A 38 8.13 9.58 1.20
N ILE A 39 7.93 8.56 0.37
CA ILE A 39 8.30 7.18 0.72
C ILE A 39 9.81 7.08 0.92
N MET A 40 10.59 7.67 0.03
CA MET A 40 12.06 7.62 0.13
C MET A 40 12.59 8.31 1.39
N GLU A 41 11.92 9.35 1.88
CA GLU A 41 12.32 9.98 3.14
C GLU A 41 12.13 9.08 4.36
N LEU A 42 11.20 8.13 4.27
CA LEU A 42 10.79 7.29 5.41
C LEU A 42 11.33 5.86 5.31
N SER A 43 11.63 5.40 4.11
CA SER A 43 11.94 3.99 3.86
C SER A 43 13.37 3.63 4.24
N ARG A 44 13.53 2.39 4.68
CA ARG A 44 14.83 1.74 4.70
C ARG A 44 15.36 1.61 3.27
N PRO A 45 16.69 1.54 3.07
CA PRO A 45 17.26 1.19 1.77
C PRO A 45 16.73 -0.17 1.29
N PHE A 46 16.57 -0.32 0.00
CA PHE A 46 16.13 -1.58 -0.61
C PHE A 46 16.97 -1.89 -1.87
N LYS A 47 17.15 -3.18 -2.14
CA LYS A 47 18.00 -3.58 -3.28
C LYS A 47 17.29 -3.49 -4.62
N ARG A 48 15.98 -3.74 -4.65
CA ARG A 48 15.12 -3.58 -5.84
C ARG A 48 13.66 -3.44 -5.42
N VAL A 49 12.81 -3.06 -6.36
CA VAL A 49 11.38 -2.82 -6.11
C VAL A 49 10.54 -3.70 -7.02
N ILE A 50 9.49 -4.27 -6.46
CA ILE A 50 8.46 -5.01 -7.20
C ILE A 50 7.16 -4.23 -7.04
N GLY A 51 6.61 -3.73 -8.15
CA GLY A 51 5.30 -3.08 -8.15
C GLY A 51 4.21 -4.10 -8.48
N ILE A 52 3.19 -4.17 -7.63
CA ILE A 52 2.06 -5.06 -7.89
C ILE A 52 1.21 -4.52 -9.03
N PRO A 53 1.03 -5.27 -10.12
CA PRO A 53 0.18 -4.81 -11.21
C PRO A 53 -1.30 -4.72 -10.77
N ARG A 54 -2.07 -3.78 -11.29
CA ARG A 54 -1.56 -2.69 -12.13
C ARG A 54 -1.22 -1.46 -11.30
N GLY A 55 -1.92 -1.27 -10.17
CA GLY A 55 -1.84 -0.04 -9.38
C GLY A 55 -0.46 0.32 -8.87
N GLY A 56 0.36 -0.69 -8.55
CA GLY A 56 1.72 -0.47 -8.04
C GLY A 56 2.80 -0.32 -9.09
N THR A 57 2.48 -0.50 -10.37
CA THR A 57 3.49 -0.56 -11.42
C THR A 57 4.22 0.77 -11.60
N PHE A 58 3.50 1.87 -11.67
CA PHE A 58 4.10 3.19 -11.89
C PHE A 58 4.94 3.61 -10.69
N LEU A 59 4.40 3.45 -9.49
CA LEU A 59 5.13 3.73 -8.25
C LEU A 59 6.38 2.87 -8.14
N GLY A 60 6.26 1.60 -8.50
CA GLY A 60 7.41 0.68 -8.51
C GLY A 60 8.54 1.19 -9.40
N LYS A 61 8.22 1.69 -10.58
CA LYS A 61 9.22 2.26 -11.49
C LYS A 61 9.88 3.50 -10.92
N LEU A 62 9.10 4.37 -10.28
CA LEU A 62 9.64 5.59 -9.67
C LEU A 62 10.60 5.26 -8.52
N LEU A 63 10.22 4.31 -7.67
CA LEU A 63 11.05 3.91 -6.52
C LEU A 63 12.27 3.09 -6.92
N ASP A 64 12.16 2.27 -7.97
CA ASP A 64 13.26 1.39 -8.38
C ASP A 64 14.50 2.16 -8.83
N LYS A 65 14.33 3.40 -9.25
CA LYS A 65 15.47 4.29 -9.55
C LYS A 65 16.39 4.52 -8.35
N HIS A 66 15.87 4.32 -7.15
CA HIS A 66 16.60 4.51 -5.90
C HIS A 66 17.10 3.19 -5.30
N SER A 67 16.94 2.08 -6.01
CA SER A 67 17.40 0.77 -5.57
C SER A 67 18.91 0.76 -5.42
N THR A 68 19.38 0.16 -4.32
CA THR A 68 20.84 0.11 -4.03
C THR A 68 21.54 -1.00 -4.77
N GLY A 69 20.83 -2.06 -5.14
CA GLY A 69 21.44 -3.26 -5.72
C GLY A 69 22.26 -4.08 -4.73
N LYS A 70 22.31 -3.69 -3.45
CA LYS A 70 23.11 -4.39 -2.45
C LYS A 70 22.43 -5.67 -1.99
N PRO A 71 23.10 -6.83 -2.05
CA PRO A 71 22.49 -8.11 -1.65
C PRO A 71 21.99 -8.14 -0.20
N THR A 72 22.56 -7.31 0.68
CA THR A 72 22.17 -7.24 2.09
C THR A 72 20.93 -6.41 2.34
N ASP A 73 20.49 -5.61 1.36
CA ASP A 73 19.28 -4.79 1.50
C ASP A 73 18.04 -5.60 1.12
N PRO A 74 16.88 -5.29 1.74
CA PRO A 74 15.65 -6.01 1.45
C PRO A 74 15.10 -5.70 0.05
N ILE A 75 14.19 -6.56 -0.41
CA ILE A 75 13.35 -6.28 -1.58
C ILE A 75 12.13 -5.52 -1.11
N CYS A 76 11.75 -4.47 -1.83
CA CYS A 76 10.57 -3.68 -1.54
C CYS A 76 9.42 -4.03 -2.49
N ILE A 77 8.28 -4.42 -1.93
CA ILE A 77 7.05 -4.65 -2.70
C ILE A 77 6.14 -3.44 -2.48
N VAL A 78 5.62 -2.87 -3.58
CA VAL A 78 4.76 -1.69 -3.48
C VAL A 78 3.44 -1.87 -4.22
N ASP A 79 2.41 -1.26 -3.64
CA ASP A 79 1.10 -1.16 -4.26
C ASP A 79 0.51 0.22 -3.96
N ASP A 80 -0.55 0.58 -4.65
CA ASP A 80 -1.20 1.88 -4.47
C ASP A 80 -2.15 1.89 -3.28
N VAL A 81 -3.07 0.92 -3.21
CA VAL A 81 -4.10 0.84 -2.16
C VAL A 81 -4.13 -0.55 -1.56
N LEU A 82 -4.13 -0.60 -0.23
CA LEU A 82 -4.28 -1.85 0.52
C LEU A 82 -5.66 -1.87 1.16
N THR A 83 -6.40 -2.95 0.94
CA THR A 83 -7.69 -3.18 1.59
C THR A 83 -7.58 -4.28 2.65
N THR A 84 -7.19 -5.49 2.24
CA THR A 84 -7.03 -6.62 3.16
C THR A 84 -5.57 -7.03 3.37
N GLY A 85 -4.68 -6.58 2.49
CA GLY A 85 -3.28 -7.01 2.50
C GLY A 85 -3.01 -8.32 1.79
N GLU A 86 -4.02 -8.99 1.25
CA GLU A 86 -3.85 -10.27 0.56
C GLU A 86 -2.87 -10.20 -0.61
N SER A 87 -3.02 -9.19 -1.47
CA SER A 87 -2.14 -9.04 -2.63
C SER A 87 -0.68 -8.86 -2.23
N MET A 88 -0.45 -8.04 -1.20
CA MET A 88 0.91 -7.83 -0.67
C MET A 88 1.50 -9.13 -0.14
N ASN A 89 0.75 -9.85 0.68
CA ASN A 89 1.21 -11.12 1.26
C ASN A 89 1.44 -12.19 0.19
N ASP A 90 0.56 -12.28 -0.80
CA ASP A 90 0.71 -13.25 -1.90
C ASP A 90 1.97 -12.98 -2.71
N TYR A 91 2.26 -11.72 -3.02
CA TYR A 91 3.48 -11.35 -3.74
C TYR A 91 4.73 -11.63 -2.92
N LYS A 92 4.67 -11.38 -1.61
CA LYS A 92 5.80 -11.70 -0.72
C LYS A 92 6.08 -13.20 -0.71
N ILE A 93 5.05 -14.02 -0.51
CA ILE A 93 5.18 -15.49 -0.46
C ILE A 93 5.75 -16.02 -1.77
N LYS A 94 5.23 -15.57 -2.90
CA LYS A 94 5.69 -15.97 -4.23
C LYS A 94 7.17 -15.65 -4.44
N ASN A 95 7.58 -14.46 -4.05
CA ASN A 95 8.94 -14.00 -4.28
C ASN A 95 9.93 -14.61 -3.31
N GLU A 96 9.53 -14.86 -2.04
CA GLU A 96 10.36 -15.55 -1.06
C GLU A 96 10.78 -16.96 -1.52
N TRP A 97 9.91 -17.61 -2.26
CA TRP A 97 10.16 -18.93 -2.81
C TRP A 97 11.34 -18.92 -3.81
N ARG A 98 11.44 -17.84 -4.59
CA ARG A 98 12.49 -17.68 -5.62
C ARG A 98 13.74 -16.96 -5.09
N ASP A 99 13.54 -16.02 -4.19
CA ASP A 99 14.57 -15.15 -3.69
C ASP A 99 14.39 -14.97 -2.18
N PRO A 100 14.92 -15.93 -1.38
CA PRO A 100 14.78 -15.89 0.08
C PRO A 100 15.66 -14.79 0.67
N THR A 101 15.05 -13.64 0.92
CA THR A 101 15.68 -12.47 1.52
C THR A 101 14.65 -11.74 2.38
N GLU A 102 15.07 -10.68 3.04
CA GLU A 102 14.13 -9.82 3.75
C GLU A 102 13.26 -9.04 2.76
N TYR A 103 11.98 -8.88 3.09
CA TYR A 103 11.03 -8.08 2.30
C TYR A 103 10.48 -6.96 3.15
N ILE A 104 10.38 -5.78 2.56
CA ILE A 104 9.64 -4.65 3.10
C ILE A 104 8.56 -4.27 2.09
N GLY A 105 7.55 -3.56 2.54
CA GLY A 105 6.47 -3.15 1.66
C GLY A 105 6.06 -1.71 1.91
N TRP A 106 5.56 -1.08 0.86
CA TRP A 106 4.95 0.24 0.92
C TRP A 106 3.64 0.26 0.15
N VAL A 107 2.62 0.87 0.75
CA VAL A 107 1.38 1.21 0.06
C VAL A 107 1.12 2.70 0.26
N VAL A 108 0.45 3.33 -0.70
CA VAL A 108 0.13 4.75 -0.57
C VAL A 108 -1.02 4.93 0.42
N PHE A 109 -2.13 4.26 0.17
CA PHE A 109 -3.30 4.32 1.05
C PHE A 109 -3.64 2.95 1.62
N ALA A 110 -3.80 2.88 2.93
CA ALA A 110 -4.32 1.69 3.60
C ALA A 110 -5.77 1.95 4.04
N ARG A 111 -6.68 1.07 3.61
CA ARG A 111 -8.10 1.10 3.96
C ARG A 111 -8.46 0.04 5.00
N GLY A 112 -7.48 -0.63 5.54
CA GLY A 112 -7.66 -1.72 6.49
C GLY A 112 -6.38 -2.03 7.22
N PRO A 113 -6.34 -3.15 7.96
CA PRO A 113 -5.14 -3.55 8.71
C PRO A 113 -3.95 -3.75 7.77
N VAL A 114 -2.80 -3.25 8.19
CA VAL A 114 -1.55 -3.34 7.41
C VAL A 114 -0.71 -4.47 7.97
N PRO A 115 -0.23 -5.41 7.13
CA PRO A 115 0.71 -6.44 7.59
C PRO A 115 1.95 -5.83 8.23
N ILE A 116 2.53 -6.53 9.20
CA ILE A 116 3.65 -5.99 9.99
C ILE A 116 4.87 -5.58 9.14
N TRP A 117 5.07 -6.23 8.00
CA TRP A 117 6.20 -5.95 7.12
C TRP A 117 5.94 -4.82 6.11
N VAL A 118 4.71 -4.25 6.12
CA VAL A 118 4.27 -3.20 5.19
C VAL A 118 4.08 -1.90 5.94
N ASP A 119 4.56 -0.81 5.35
CA ASP A 119 4.27 0.55 5.81
C ASP A 119 3.26 1.21 4.87
N ALA A 120 2.38 2.03 5.42
CA ALA A 120 1.43 2.81 4.65
C ALA A 120 1.77 4.28 4.79
N LEU A 121 1.77 4.99 3.65
CA LEU A 121 2.00 6.44 3.68
C LEU A 121 0.81 7.15 4.34
N PHE A 122 -0.41 6.75 3.97
CA PHE A 122 -1.66 7.29 4.53
C PHE A 122 -2.55 6.14 5.01
N ARG A 123 -2.94 6.18 6.27
CA ARG A 123 -3.88 5.21 6.85
C ARG A 123 -5.24 5.85 6.98
N MET A 124 -6.24 5.24 6.34
CA MET A 124 -7.62 5.68 6.42
C MET A 124 -8.31 5.01 7.61
N PRO A 125 -9.21 5.69 8.32
CA PRO A 125 -10.01 5.03 9.35
C PRO A 125 -10.86 3.92 8.73
N TYR A 126 -11.03 2.82 9.44
CA TYR A 126 -11.88 1.72 9.00
C TYR A 126 -12.63 1.11 10.18
N ARG A 127 -13.68 0.37 9.87
CA ARG A 127 -14.53 -0.27 10.88
C ARG A 127 -14.23 -1.75 10.95
N GLU A 128 -13.97 -2.23 12.15
CA GLU A 128 -13.83 -3.66 12.42
C GLU A 128 -15.19 -4.36 12.40
N PRO A 129 -15.23 -5.70 12.20
CA PRO A 129 -16.50 -6.44 12.23
C PRO A 129 -17.28 -6.31 13.53
N ASP A 130 -16.62 -6.02 14.66
CA ASP A 130 -17.25 -5.79 15.96
C ASP A 130 -17.85 -4.38 16.10
N GLY A 131 -17.78 -3.56 15.07
CA GLY A 131 -18.31 -2.21 15.06
C GLY A 131 -17.34 -1.14 15.56
N GLN A 132 -16.18 -1.51 16.05
CA GLN A 132 -15.19 -0.54 16.49
C GLN A 132 -14.49 0.12 15.31
N VAL A 133 -14.13 1.40 15.46
CA VAL A 133 -13.45 2.18 14.43
C VAL A 133 -11.96 2.25 14.73
N MET A 134 -11.14 1.86 13.74
CA MET A 134 -9.70 2.01 13.81
C MET A 134 -9.31 3.38 13.25
N THR A 135 -8.47 4.09 13.98
CA THR A 135 -7.98 5.42 13.60
C THR A 135 -6.62 5.32 12.90
N LEU A 136 -6.10 6.48 12.48
CA LEU A 136 -4.77 6.60 11.89
C LEU A 136 -3.66 6.00 12.76
N MET A 137 -3.84 6.04 14.08
CA MET A 137 -2.86 5.52 15.04
C MET A 137 -3.01 4.02 15.28
N GLY A 138 -3.98 3.37 14.64
CA GLY A 138 -4.29 1.97 14.89
C GLY A 138 -4.98 1.73 16.23
N ILE A 139 -5.40 2.77 16.91
CA ILE A 139 -6.07 2.70 18.21
C ILE A 139 -7.57 2.50 17.97
N LYS A 140 -8.13 1.47 18.58
CA LYS A 140 -9.57 1.25 18.51
C LYS A 140 -10.32 2.32 19.31
N LYS A 141 -11.38 2.85 18.70
CA LYS A 141 -12.32 3.75 19.37
C LYS A 141 -13.70 3.17 19.25
N ASP A 142 -14.49 3.35 20.33
CA ASP A 142 -15.91 3.11 20.24
C ASP A 142 -16.49 4.11 19.25
N HIS A 143 -17.44 3.64 18.41
CA HIS A 143 -18.01 4.48 17.39
C HIS A 143 -18.87 5.63 17.95
N TRP A 144 -19.03 5.69 19.26
CA TRP A 144 -19.75 6.74 19.97
C TRP A 144 -18.85 7.84 20.53
N SER A 145 -17.57 7.63 20.50
CA SER A 145 -16.61 8.58 21.10
C SER A 145 -15.87 9.39 20.05
#